data_2082af011e684174adfb3b56ac847807
#
_entry.id   2082af011e684174adfb3b56ac847807
#
_cell.length_a   1.000
_cell.length_b   1.000
_cell.length_c   1.000
_cell.angle_alpha   90.00
_cell.angle_beta   90.00
_cell.angle_gamma   90.00
#
_symmetry.space_group_name_H-M   'P 1'
#
loop_
_entity.id
_entity.type
_entity.pdbx_description
1 polymer ?
#
loop_
_entity_poly.entity_id
_entity_poly.type
_entity_poly.pdbx_seq_one_letter_code
_entity_poly.pdbx_strand_id
1 'polypeptide(L)'
;EATIGVWHKLDNFDPTAVQGLRSITCPDLATEATVTALMMRETIETADLTAALVTGDRELARRVKVELRRWNLTVDDSAGIALSDTTTGVFLRLIAVMASTQAAPIPLLAMLKHRLCNAGMTRENVRGHVAMIEQAALRGPRPAPGFQGILKAASSAQVTGNSLTWLQSIASAGEHLLSLTCSSSVPLADILMSHVALAQWLATDV
;
A
#
# COMPACT_ATOMS: atom_id res chain seq x y z
N GLU A 1 3.81 -32.99 -19.76
CA GLU A 1 4.29 -32.92 -18.36
C GLU A 1 5.78 -33.22 -18.37
N ALA A 2 6.61 -32.16 -18.29
CA ALA A 2 8.06 -32.31 -18.12
C ALA A 2 8.31 -32.78 -16.68
N THR A 3 8.54 -34.04 -16.51
CA THR A 3 8.85 -34.63 -15.21
C THR A 3 10.30 -34.30 -14.85
N ILE A 4 10.49 -33.51 -13.79
CA ILE A 4 11.81 -33.16 -13.18
C ILE A 4 12.70 -34.43 -13.01
N GLY A 5 12.10 -35.62 -12.87
CA GLY A 5 12.78 -36.89 -12.78
C GLY A 5 13.55 -37.38 -14.02
N VAL A 6 13.52 -36.64 -15.13
CA VAL A 6 14.27 -37.02 -16.35
C VAL A 6 15.64 -36.41 -16.41
N TRP A 7 15.90 -35.31 -15.66
CA TRP A 7 17.16 -34.57 -15.74
C TRP A 7 18.41 -35.40 -15.35
N HIS A 8 18.30 -36.32 -14.40
CA HIS A 8 19.43 -37.18 -13.99
C HIS A 8 19.64 -38.41 -14.94
N LYS A 9 18.84 -38.52 -15.99
CA LYS A 9 19.03 -39.56 -17.04
C LYS A 9 19.71 -38.97 -18.29
N LEU A 10 20.06 -37.71 -18.29
CA LEU A 10 20.78 -37.07 -19.39
C LEU A 10 22.28 -37.38 -19.25
N ASP A 11 22.71 -38.54 -19.73
CA ASP A 11 24.12 -38.97 -19.68
C ASP A 11 25.03 -38.21 -20.64
N ASN A 12 24.49 -37.46 -21.61
CA ASN A 12 25.26 -36.67 -22.58
C ASN A 12 24.72 -35.22 -22.59
N PHE A 13 25.36 -34.37 -21.81
CA PHE A 13 25.12 -32.95 -21.87
C PHE A 13 26.01 -32.33 -22.97
N ASP A 14 25.39 -31.72 -23.99
CA ASP A 14 26.14 -31.01 -25.01
C ASP A 14 26.78 -29.73 -24.38
N PRO A 15 28.11 -29.61 -24.34
CA PRO A 15 28.77 -28.42 -23.79
C PRO A 15 28.36 -27.11 -24.48
N THR A 16 27.88 -27.15 -25.73
CA THR A 16 27.41 -26.00 -26.46
C THR A 16 26.12 -25.41 -25.86
N ALA A 17 25.33 -26.22 -25.14
CA ALA A 17 24.09 -25.78 -24.49
C ALA A 17 24.32 -24.78 -23.34
N VAL A 18 25.53 -24.74 -22.77
CA VAL A 18 25.93 -23.78 -21.74
C VAL A 18 26.86 -22.69 -22.26
N GLN A 19 27.08 -22.65 -23.56
CA GLN A 19 27.90 -21.62 -24.18
C GLN A 19 27.25 -20.26 -23.96
N GLY A 20 28.00 -19.31 -23.38
CA GLY A 20 27.49 -17.98 -23.01
C GLY A 20 26.89 -17.87 -21.60
N LEU A 21 26.77 -19.02 -20.87
CA LEU A 21 26.37 -18.94 -19.46
C LEU A 21 27.46 -18.21 -18.65
N ARG A 22 27.00 -17.23 -17.84
CA ARG A 22 27.87 -16.47 -16.91
C ARG A 22 27.31 -16.59 -15.51
N SER A 23 28.18 -16.74 -14.52
CA SER A 23 27.82 -16.70 -13.10
C SER A 23 28.49 -15.49 -12.46
N ILE A 24 27.72 -14.68 -11.75
CA ILE A 24 28.18 -13.49 -11.04
C ILE A 24 27.75 -13.62 -9.59
N THR A 25 28.72 -13.57 -8.67
CA THR A 25 28.45 -13.56 -7.24
C THR A 25 28.54 -12.14 -6.71
N CYS A 26 27.48 -11.66 -6.09
CA CYS A 26 27.39 -10.33 -5.51
C CYS A 26 27.48 -10.41 -3.97
N PRO A 27 28.07 -9.40 -3.30
CA PRO A 27 28.24 -9.40 -1.85
C PRO A 27 26.92 -9.19 -1.09
N ASP A 28 25.96 -8.53 -1.73
CA ASP A 28 24.66 -8.21 -1.15
C ASP A 28 23.56 -8.03 -2.22
N LEU A 29 22.31 -8.03 -1.78
CA LEU A 29 21.13 -7.90 -2.64
C LEU A 29 21.08 -6.57 -3.41
N ALA A 30 21.62 -5.49 -2.86
CA ALA A 30 21.60 -4.19 -3.54
C ALA A 30 22.57 -4.19 -4.72
N THR A 31 23.77 -4.75 -4.53
CA THR A 31 24.75 -4.94 -5.60
C THR A 31 24.23 -5.90 -6.67
N GLU A 32 23.59 -6.99 -6.28
CA GLU A 32 22.96 -7.94 -7.21
C GLU A 32 21.89 -7.25 -8.07
N ALA A 33 21.03 -6.44 -7.46
CA ALA A 33 20.01 -5.69 -8.17
C ALA A 33 20.62 -4.69 -9.18
N THR A 34 21.68 -3.99 -8.78
CA THR A 34 22.38 -3.03 -9.64
C THR A 34 23.04 -3.72 -10.83
N VAL A 35 23.77 -4.81 -10.58
CA VAL A 35 24.44 -5.60 -11.63
C VAL A 35 23.40 -6.16 -12.62
N THR A 36 22.33 -6.74 -12.10
CA THR A 36 21.24 -7.26 -12.93
C THR A 36 20.62 -6.15 -13.81
N ALA A 37 20.34 -4.98 -13.23
CA ALA A 37 19.79 -3.87 -13.96
C ALA A 37 20.74 -3.34 -15.06
N LEU A 38 22.05 -3.30 -14.78
CA LEU A 38 23.07 -2.92 -15.77
C LEU A 38 23.13 -3.92 -16.95
N MET A 39 23.11 -5.22 -16.65
CA MET A 39 23.09 -6.27 -17.67
C MET A 39 21.82 -6.18 -18.53
N MET A 40 20.66 -5.95 -17.94
CA MET A 40 19.42 -5.77 -18.68
C MET A 40 19.49 -4.51 -19.56
N ARG A 41 20.03 -3.43 -19.05
CA ARG A 41 20.22 -2.19 -19.81
C ARG A 41 21.18 -2.39 -21.00
N GLU A 42 22.34 -3.00 -20.77
CA GLU A 42 23.32 -3.31 -21.82
C GLU A 42 22.67 -4.14 -22.95
N THR A 43 21.86 -5.13 -22.58
CA THR A 43 21.14 -5.96 -23.58
C THR A 43 20.16 -5.14 -24.41
N ILE A 44 19.38 -4.24 -23.77
CA ILE A 44 18.35 -3.43 -24.45
C ILE A 44 19.00 -2.36 -25.35
N GLU A 45 20.21 -1.89 -25.05
CA GLU A 45 20.96 -0.96 -25.89
C GLU A 45 21.42 -1.61 -27.21
N THR A 46 21.41 -2.94 -27.29
CA THR A 46 21.73 -3.69 -28.53
C THR A 46 20.45 -3.94 -29.30
N ALA A 47 20.41 -3.55 -30.58
CA ALA A 47 19.23 -3.73 -31.42
C ALA A 47 18.78 -5.18 -31.49
N ASP A 48 17.47 -5.40 -31.48
CA ASP A 48 16.80 -6.71 -31.59
C ASP A 48 17.07 -7.69 -30.44
N LEU A 49 17.73 -7.26 -29.35
CA LEU A 49 17.89 -8.07 -28.16
C LEU A 49 16.82 -7.75 -27.10
N THR A 50 16.38 -8.78 -26.40
CA THR A 50 15.48 -8.68 -25.28
C THR A 50 16.11 -9.29 -24.02
N ALA A 51 15.80 -8.74 -22.86
CA ALA A 51 16.27 -9.23 -21.58
C ALA A 51 15.09 -9.64 -20.69
N ALA A 52 15.23 -10.75 -19.97
CA ALA A 52 14.27 -11.16 -18.97
C ALA A 52 15.00 -11.54 -17.67
N LEU A 53 14.48 -11.05 -16.54
CA LEU A 53 14.86 -11.50 -15.21
C LEU A 53 13.88 -12.57 -14.74
N VAL A 54 14.39 -13.75 -14.45
CA VAL A 54 13.61 -14.84 -13.86
C VAL A 54 14.07 -15.02 -12.41
N THR A 55 13.21 -14.71 -11.47
CA THR A 55 13.51 -14.82 -10.03
C THR A 55 12.27 -15.18 -9.23
N GLY A 56 12.42 -15.97 -8.17
CA GLY A 56 11.41 -16.18 -7.13
C GLY A 56 11.48 -15.11 -6.03
N ASP A 57 12.56 -14.32 -5.98
CA ASP A 57 12.74 -13.28 -4.98
C ASP A 57 12.06 -11.97 -5.43
N ARG A 58 10.94 -11.66 -4.78
CA ARG A 58 10.16 -10.44 -5.06
C ARG A 58 10.89 -9.15 -4.65
N GLU A 59 11.74 -9.23 -3.64
CA GLU A 59 12.52 -8.06 -3.21
C GLU A 59 13.61 -7.72 -4.24
N LEU A 60 14.30 -8.72 -4.78
CA LEU A 60 15.24 -8.55 -5.90
C LEU A 60 14.54 -7.94 -7.12
N ALA A 61 13.41 -8.51 -7.55
CA ALA A 61 12.64 -7.99 -8.69
C ALA A 61 12.24 -6.51 -8.49
N ARG A 62 11.78 -6.16 -7.29
CA ARG A 62 11.42 -4.79 -6.94
C ARG A 62 12.61 -3.83 -7.00
N ARG A 63 13.77 -4.24 -6.48
CA ARG A 63 15.00 -3.43 -6.51
C ARG A 63 15.51 -3.23 -7.93
N VAL A 64 15.56 -4.27 -8.74
CA VAL A 64 15.95 -4.18 -10.17
C VAL A 64 15.03 -3.21 -10.91
N LYS A 65 13.72 -3.28 -10.68
CA LYS A 65 12.75 -2.36 -11.27
C LYS A 65 13.01 -0.89 -10.87
N VAL A 66 13.43 -0.64 -9.63
CA VAL A 66 13.78 0.71 -9.15
C VAL A 66 15.06 1.20 -9.83
N GLU A 67 16.09 0.34 -9.94
CA GLU A 67 17.34 0.70 -10.63
C GLU A 67 17.12 1.01 -12.11
N LEU A 68 16.32 0.22 -12.82
CA LEU A 68 16.00 0.45 -14.24
C LEU A 68 15.27 1.78 -14.47
N ARG A 69 14.42 2.21 -13.52
CA ARG A 69 13.74 3.52 -13.60
C ARG A 69 14.69 4.71 -13.61
N ARG A 70 15.90 4.59 -13.05
CA ARG A 70 16.92 5.65 -13.09
C ARG A 70 17.36 5.97 -14.53
N TRP A 71 17.16 5.03 -15.45
CA TRP A 71 17.44 5.19 -16.89
C TRP A 71 16.16 5.29 -17.73
N ASN A 72 15.01 5.60 -17.10
CA ASN A 72 13.70 5.66 -17.75
C ASN A 72 13.27 4.33 -18.42
N LEU A 73 13.81 3.21 -17.97
CA LEU A 73 13.42 1.90 -18.46
C LEU A 73 12.23 1.37 -17.63
N THR A 74 11.15 1.06 -18.34
CA THR A 74 9.96 0.43 -17.75
C THR A 74 9.95 -1.04 -18.15
N VAL A 75 9.86 -1.91 -17.17
CA VAL A 75 9.80 -3.37 -17.37
C VAL A 75 8.42 -3.89 -17.01
N ASP A 76 7.96 -4.87 -17.76
CA ASP A 76 6.78 -5.64 -17.41
C ASP A 76 7.13 -6.65 -16.31
N ASP A 77 6.20 -6.85 -15.38
CA ASP A 77 6.34 -7.74 -14.23
C ASP A 77 5.15 -8.70 -14.19
N SER A 78 5.37 -9.93 -14.64
CA SER A 78 4.31 -10.94 -14.76
C SER A 78 3.63 -11.29 -13.42
N ALA A 79 4.29 -11.07 -12.27
CA ALA A 79 3.69 -11.32 -10.97
C ALA A 79 2.87 -10.13 -10.44
N GLY A 80 2.99 -8.94 -11.07
CA GLY A 80 2.28 -7.73 -10.69
C GLY A 80 2.68 -7.21 -9.30
N ILE A 81 1.81 -6.40 -8.73
CA ILE A 81 1.95 -5.84 -7.38
C ILE A 81 0.80 -6.37 -6.53
N ALA A 82 1.11 -6.88 -5.33
CA ALA A 82 0.06 -7.30 -4.40
C ALA A 82 -0.87 -6.12 -4.10
N LEU A 83 -2.17 -6.34 -4.08
CA LEU A 83 -3.16 -5.29 -3.81
C LEU A 83 -2.85 -4.57 -2.49
N SER A 84 -2.41 -5.30 -1.47
CA SER A 84 -2.01 -4.77 -0.16
C SER A 84 -0.90 -3.71 -0.22
N ASP A 85 -0.09 -3.73 -1.28
CA ASP A 85 1.07 -2.82 -1.45
C ASP A 85 0.75 -1.66 -2.39
N THR A 86 -0.44 -1.68 -3.00
CA THR A 86 -0.93 -0.55 -3.79
C THR A 86 -1.45 0.57 -2.89
N THR A 87 -1.46 1.79 -3.41
CA THR A 87 -2.03 2.95 -2.69
C THR A 87 -3.47 2.68 -2.25
N THR A 88 -4.29 2.12 -3.12
CA THR A 88 -5.70 1.80 -2.82
C THR A 88 -5.81 0.70 -1.77
N GLY A 89 -5.04 -0.37 -1.90
CA GLY A 89 -5.06 -1.46 -0.92
C GLY A 89 -4.60 -1.04 0.47
N VAL A 90 -3.56 -0.19 0.56
CA VAL A 90 -3.14 0.42 1.82
C VAL A 90 -4.26 1.27 2.43
N PHE A 91 -4.96 2.08 1.62
CA PHE A 91 -6.07 2.91 2.09
C PHE A 91 -7.22 2.08 2.65
N LEU A 92 -7.66 1.06 1.91
CA LEU A 92 -8.69 0.13 2.38
C LEU A 92 -8.29 -0.54 3.69
N ARG A 93 -7.06 -1.01 3.81
CA ARG A 93 -6.56 -1.60 5.05
C ARG A 93 -6.54 -0.61 6.21
N LEU A 94 -6.16 0.65 5.99
CA LEU A 94 -6.18 1.68 7.04
C LEU A 94 -7.60 1.95 7.53
N ILE A 95 -8.60 1.97 6.66
CA ILE A 95 -10.02 2.10 7.04
C ILE A 95 -10.46 0.90 7.89
N ALA A 96 -10.10 -0.32 7.49
CA ALA A 96 -10.44 -1.52 8.25
C ALA A 96 -9.80 -1.52 9.65
N VAL A 97 -8.52 -1.12 9.75
CA VAL A 97 -7.82 -1.01 11.06
C VAL A 97 -8.44 0.10 11.91
N MET A 98 -8.78 1.25 11.32
CA MET A 98 -9.48 2.33 12.02
C MET A 98 -10.82 1.84 12.58
N ALA A 99 -11.61 1.13 11.81
CA ALA A 99 -12.89 0.60 12.24
C ALA A 99 -12.74 -0.45 13.34
N SER A 100 -11.86 -1.45 13.16
CA SER A 100 -11.64 -2.53 14.14
C SER A 100 -11.08 -2.04 15.49
N THR A 101 -10.38 -0.91 15.49
CA THR A 101 -9.84 -0.28 16.70
C THR A 101 -10.76 0.80 17.29
N GLN A 102 -11.99 0.91 16.76
CA GLN A 102 -12.96 1.91 17.20
C GLN A 102 -12.40 3.33 17.16
N ALA A 103 -11.90 3.72 15.99
CA ALA A 103 -11.31 5.02 15.72
C ALA A 103 -10.18 5.41 16.71
N ALA A 104 -9.35 4.44 17.11
CA ALA A 104 -8.18 4.76 17.94
C ALA A 104 -7.30 5.83 17.29
N PRO A 105 -6.65 6.73 18.05
CA PRO A 105 -5.95 7.91 17.51
C PRO A 105 -4.94 7.62 16.41
N ILE A 106 -4.10 6.61 16.59
CA ILE A 106 -3.05 6.27 15.61
C ILE A 106 -3.63 5.74 14.29
N PRO A 107 -4.51 4.72 14.29
CA PRO A 107 -5.18 4.25 13.07
C PRO A 107 -6.02 5.33 12.39
N LEU A 108 -6.74 6.14 13.15
CA LEU A 108 -7.51 7.26 12.61
C LEU A 108 -6.60 8.26 11.90
N LEU A 109 -5.51 8.69 12.53
CA LEU A 109 -4.54 9.59 11.91
C LEU A 109 -3.87 9.00 10.66
N ALA A 110 -3.53 7.72 10.69
CA ALA A 110 -2.94 7.05 9.53
C ALA A 110 -3.90 7.07 8.33
N MET A 111 -5.19 6.82 8.57
CA MET A 111 -6.24 6.92 7.55
C MET A 111 -6.40 8.36 7.06
N LEU A 112 -6.54 9.34 7.96
CA LEU A 112 -6.74 10.76 7.61
C LEU A 112 -5.54 11.36 6.86
N LYS A 113 -4.32 10.94 7.18
CA LYS A 113 -3.09 11.38 6.50
C LYS A 113 -2.87 10.70 5.15
N HIS A 114 -3.61 9.64 4.84
CA HIS A 114 -3.44 8.94 3.59
C HIS A 114 -3.81 9.82 2.39
N ARG A 115 -3.05 9.66 1.28
CA ARG A 115 -3.18 10.51 0.08
C ARG A 115 -4.56 10.44 -0.60
N LEU A 116 -5.33 9.39 -0.39
CA LEU A 116 -6.68 9.23 -0.92
C LEU A 116 -7.77 9.74 0.04
N CYS A 117 -7.44 10.20 1.24
CA CYS A 117 -8.42 10.73 2.17
C CYS A 117 -8.62 12.23 1.94
N ASN A 118 -9.64 12.60 1.18
CA ASN A 118 -10.00 13.99 0.87
C ASN A 118 -11.34 14.40 1.51
N ALA A 119 -12.30 13.48 1.58
CA ALA A 119 -13.61 13.70 2.21
C ALA A 119 -14.27 15.03 1.78
N GLY A 120 -14.32 15.26 0.46
CA GLY A 120 -14.92 16.45 -0.13
C GLY A 120 -14.11 17.74 0.00
N MET A 121 -12.79 17.66 0.26
CA MET A 121 -11.91 18.82 0.38
C MET A 121 -10.66 18.70 -0.48
N THR A 122 -10.02 19.84 -0.76
CA THR A 122 -8.70 19.84 -1.39
C THR A 122 -7.66 19.24 -0.45
N ARG A 123 -6.63 18.61 -1.00
CA ARG A 123 -5.56 17.96 -0.23
C ARG A 123 -4.84 18.91 0.73
N GLU A 124 -4.72 20.18 0.38
CA GLU A 124 -4.11 21.19 1.22
C GLU A 124 -4.95 21.48 2.47
N ASN A 125 -6.26 21.65 2.28
CA ASN A 125 -7.20 21.88 3.38
C ASN A 125 -7.23 20.69 4.34
N VAL A 126 -7.27 19.45 3.80
CA VAL A 126 -7.21 18.23 4.61
C VAL A 126 -5.98 18.21 5.51
N ARG A 127 -4.79 18.55 4.98
CA ARG A 127 -3.57 18.61 5.79
C ARG A 127 -3.68 19.57 6.96
N GLY A 128 -4.24 20.74 6.73
CA GLY A 128 -4.46 21.76 7.77
C GLY A 128 -5.41 21.26 8.86
N HIS A 129 -6.56 20.70 8.46
CA HIS A 129 -7.55 20.16 9.41
C HIS A 129 -7.00 18.98 10.21
N VAL A 130 -6.30 18.05 9.55
CA VAL A 130 -5.69 16.90 10.23
C VAL A 130 -4.63 17.35 11.23
N ALA A 131 -3.76 18.31 10.87
CA ALA A 131 -2.74 18.81 11.79
C ALA A 131 -3.36 19.47 13.03
N MET A 132 -4.43 20.26 12.86
CA MET A 132 -5.16 20.89 13.97
C MET A 132 -5.80 19.83 14.88
N ILE A 133 -6.51 18.84 14.33
CA ILE A 133 -7.15 17.78 15.10
C ILE A 133 -6.10 16.91 15.81
N GLU A 134 -4.99 16.58 15.14
CA GLU A 134 -3.89 15.83 15.74
C GLU A 134 -3.33 16.53 16.96
N GLN A 135 -2.99 17.80 16.84
CA GLN A 135 -2.36 18.56 17.93
C GLN A 135 -3.33 18.80 19.10
N ALA A 136 -4.56 19.13 18.79
CA ALA A 136 -5.54 19.50 19.81
C ALA A 136 -6.17 18.30 20.52
N ALA A 137 -6.49 17.23 19.81
CA ALA A 137 -7.35 16.16 20.34
C ALA A 137 -6.69 14.78 20.40
N LEU A 138 -5.68 14.49 19.57
CA LEU A 138 -5.18 13.12 19.41
C LEU A 138 -3.78 12.89 20.00
N ARG A 139 -3.03 13.94 20.34
CA ARG A 139 -1.71 13.86 21.00
C ARG A 139 -1.77 13.83 22.52
N GLY A 140 -2.93 14.06 23.11
CA GLY A 140 -3.14 14.08 24.54
C GLY A 140 -3.54 12.70 25.12
N PRO A 141 -4.25 12.69 26.24
CA PRO A 141 -4.85 11.49 26.82
C PRO A 141 -5.74 10.80 25.77
N ARG A 142 -5.70 9.48 25.76
CA ARG A 142 -6.47 8.70 24.78
C ARG A 142 -7.97 8.98 24.90
N PRO A 143 -8.64 9.45 23.85
CA PRO A 143 -10.09 9.63 23.85
C PRO A 143 -10.84 8.30 24.08
N ALA A 144 -12.09 8.39 24.49
CA ALA A 144 -12.97 7.24 24.55
C ALA A 144 -13.13 6.59 23.17
N PRO A 145 -13.36 5.28 23.08
CA PRO A 145 -13.55 4.60 21.81
C PRO A 145 -14.69 5.19 20.98
N GLY A 146 -14.57 5.06 19.66
CA GLY A 146 -15.55 5.54 18.71
C GLY A 146 -15.39 7.03 18.34
N PHE A 147 -16.06 7.42 17.28
CA PHE A 147 -16.01 8.81 16.83
C PHE A 147 -16.55 9.82 17.83
N GLN A 148 -17.51 9.41 18.68
CA GLN A 148 -18.06 10.28 19.72
C GLN A 148 -16.98 10.69 20.75
N GLY A 149 -16.09 9.75 21.10
CA GLY A 149 -14.94 10.05 21.97
C GLY A 149 -13.99 11.06 21.34
N ILE A 150 -13.71 10.90 20.05
CA ILE A 150 -12.85 11.83 19.28
C ILE A 150 -13.48 13.22 19.17
N LEU A 151 -14.78 13.29 18.85
CA LEU A 151 -15.51 14.56 18.74
C LEU A 151 -15.55 15.30 20.09
N LYS A 152 -15.79 14.58 21.19
CA LYS A 152 -15.75 15.16 22.53
C LYS A 152 -14.37 15.70 22.88
N ALA A 153 -13.30 14.96 22.56
CA ALA A 153 -11.93 15.41 22.78
C ALA A 153 -11.62 16.67 21.95
N ALA A 154 -12.01 16.69 20.68
CA ALA A 154 -11.81 17.84 19.79
C ALA A 154 -12.57 19.08 20.29
N SER A 155 -13.83 18.93 20.71
CA SER A 155 -14.61 20.03 21.26
C SER A 155 -14.03 20.57 22.57
N SER A 156 -13.58 19.67 23.47
CA SER A 156 -12.94 20.06 24.73
C SER A 156 -11.61 20.78 24.52
N ALA A 157 -10.90 20.46 23.43
CA ALA A 157 -9.67 21.12 23.02
C ALA A 157 -9.92 22.38 22.16
N GLN A 158 -11.16 22.86 22.10
CA GLN A 158 -11.57 24.05 21.36
C GLN A 158 -11.27 24.00 19.84
N VAL A 159 -11.27 22.81 19.26
CA VAL A 159 -11.31 22.68 17.79
C VAL A 159 -12.67 23.21 17.32
N THR A 160 -12.66 24.25 16.51
CA THR A 160 -13.88 24.95 16.05
C THR A 160 -13.91 25.10 14.53
N GLY A 161 -15.02 25.62 14.03
CA GLY A 161 -15.19 25.96 12.62
C GLY A 161 -15.09 24.74 11.69
N ASN A 162 -14.54 24.93 10.52
CA ASN A 162 -14.52 23.96 9.44
C ASN A 162 -13.82 22.63 9.82
N SER A 163 -12.84 22.66 10.73
CA SER A 163 -12.14 21.44 11.16
C SER A 163 -13.05 20.51 11.97
N LEU A 164 -13.86 21.08 12.86
CA LEU A 164 -14.82 20.29 13.63
C LEU A 164 -15.94 19.77 12.72
N THR A 165 -16.48 20.61 11.85
CA THR A 165 -17.55 20.21 10.89
C THR A 165 -17.04 19.09 9.98
N TRP A 166 -15.82 19.18 9.46
CA TRP A 166 -15.21 18.14 8.64
C TRP A 166 -15.04 16.83 9.44
N LEU A 167 -14.58 16.91 10.68
CA LEU A 167 -14.46 15.73 11.53
C LEU A 167 -15.83 15.11 11.83
N GLN A 168 -16.87 15.91 12.02
CA GLN A 168 -18.24 15.43 12.20
C GLN A 168 -18.78 14.72 10.95
N SER A 169 -18.47 15.20 9.74
CA SER A 169 -18.89 14.54 8.50
C SER A 169 -18.20 13.18 8.34
N ILE A 170 -16.90 13.07 8.69
CA ILE A 170 -16.19 11.78 8.70
C ILE A 170 -16.80 10.83 9.73
N ALA A 171 -17.10 11.33 10.94
CA ALA A 171 -17.73 10.55 11.98
C ALA A 171 -19.09 10.00 11.53
N SER A 172 -19.93 10.85 10.93
CA SER A 172 -21.24 10.45 10.40
C SER A 172 -21.11 9.38 9.30
N ALA A 173 -20.16 9.55 8.37
CA ALA A 173 -19.94 8.58 7.29
C ALA A 173 -19.39 7.23 7.81
N GLY A 174 -18.56 7.28 8.86
CA GLY A 174 -17.89 6.10 9.41
C GLY A 174 -18.66 5.36 10.50
N GLU A 175 -19.67 5.97 11.12
CA GLU A 175 -20.36 5.42 12.30
C GLU A 175 -20.99 4.04 12.01
N HIS A 176 -21.60 3.87 10.84
CA HIS A 176 -22.20 2.59 10.48
C HIS A 176 -21.15 1.46 10.42
N LEU A 177 -20.00 1.69 9.81
CA LEU A 177 -18.94 0.69 9.77
C LEU A 177 -18.43 0.35 11.18
N LEU A 178 -18.24 1.35 12.05
CA LEU A 178 -17.83 1.12 13.43
C LEU A 178 -18.87 0.28 14.20
N SER A 179 -20.15 0.56 14.03
CA SER A 179 -21.21 -0.20 14.71
C SER A 179 -21.23 -1.67 14.29
N LEU A 180 -21.00 -1.97 13.01
CA LEU A 180 -20.90 -3.33 12.50
C LEU A 180 -19.71 -4.10 13.13
N THR A 181 -18.58 -3.42 13.36
CA THR A 181 -17.40 -4.07 13.97
C THR A 181 -17.54 -4.35 15.47
N CYS A 182 -18.55 -3.77 16.14
CA CYS A 182 -18.88 -4.06 17.54
C CYS A 182 -19.85 -5.23 17.68
N SER A 183 -20.49 -5.66 16.63
CA SER A 183 -21.52 -6.70 16.67
C SER A 183 -20.89 -8.09 16.66
N SER A 184 -21.44 -9.02 17.42
CA SER A 184 -20.92 -10.39 17.57
C SER A 184 -21.15 -11.27 16.33
N SER A 185 -22.10 -10.90 15.48
CA SER A 185 -22.42 -11.63 14.24
C SER A 185 -22.98 -10.66 13.22
N VAL A 186 -22.22 -10.45 12.12
CA VAL A 186 -22.62 -9.59 11.03
C VAL A 186 -22.29 -10.30 9.71
N PRO A 187 -23.18 -10.27 8.71
CA PRO A 187 -22.87 -10.79 7.39
C PRO A 187 -21.63 -10.08 6.81
N LEU A 188 -20.71 -10.85 6.23
CA LEU A 188 -19.49 -10.28 5.63
C LEU A 188 -19.84 -9.26 4.54
N ALA A 189 -20.93 -9.49 3.81
CA ALA A 189 -21.39 -8.57 2.75
C ALA A 189 -21.67 -7.17 3.30
N ASP A 190 -22.32 -7.07 4.47
CA ASP A 190 -22.67 -5.78 5.07
C ASP A 190 -21.44 -4.98 5.49
N ILE A 191 -20.45 -5.68 6.07
CA ILE A 191 -19.15 -5.08 6.43
C ILE A 191 -18.44 -4.59 5.17
N LEU A 192 -18.37 -5.41 4.10
CA LEU A 192 -17.69 -5.05 2.87
C LEU A 192 -18.37 -3.88 2.17
N MET A 193 -19.71 -3.89 2.08
CA MET A 193 -20.46 -2.79 1.48
C MET A 193 -20.26 -1.48 2.24
N SER A 194 -20.34 -1.51 3.57
CA SER A 194 -20.11 -0.34 4.40
C SER A 194 -18.67 0.17 4.31
N HIS A 195 -17.70 -0.75 4.27
CA HIS A 195 -16.28 -0.42 4.12
C HIS A 195 -16.00 0.27 2.77
N VAL A 196 -16.52 -0.29 1.66
CA VAL A 196 -16.34 0.29 0.33
C VAL A 196 -17.04 1.64 0.22
N ALA A 197 -18.26 1.76 0.74
CA ALA A 197 -19.00 3.03 0.74
C ALA A 197 -18.22 4.13 1.49
N LEU A 198 -17.68 3.82 2.68
CA LEU A 198 -16.85 4.76 3.43
C LEU A 198 -15.57 5.13 2.65
N ALA A 199 -14.90 4.14 2.04
CA ALA A 199 -13.69 4.39 1.26
C ALA A 199 -13.94 5.30 0.06
N GLN A 200 -15.04 5.09 -0.67
CA GLN A 200 -15.45 5.93 -1.79
C GLN A 200 -15.77 7.36 -1.31
N TRP A 201 -16.52 7.48 -0.23
CA TRP A 201 -16.86 8.79 0.33
C TRP A 201 -15.61 9.56 0.78
N LEU A 202 -14.68 8.89 1.49
CA LEU A 202 -13.42 9.50 1.92
C LEU A 202 -12.53 9.91 0.73
N ALA A 203 -12.61 9.22 -0.39
CA ALA A 203 -11.82 9.52 -1.59
C ALA A 203 -12.43 10.60 -2.49
N THR A 204 -13.61 11.14 -2.17
CA THR A 204 -14.26 12.18 -2.95
C THR A 204 -13.44 13.47 -2.90
N ASP A 205 -13.11 14.00 -4.07
CA ASP A 205 -12.50 15.32 -4.27
C ASP A 205 -13.59 16.40 -4.44
N VAL A 206 -13.20 17.67 -4.32
CA VAL A 206 -14.05 18.83 -4.62
C VAL A 206 -14.17 18.99 -6.12
#